data_3e1e2ab3e6c3918dee0b2357348138a0
#
_entry.id   3e1e2ab3e6c3918dee0b2357348138a0
#
_cell.length_a   1.000
_cell.length_b   1.000
_cell.length_c   1.000
_cell.angle_alpha   90.00
_cell.angle_beta   90.00
_cell.angle_gamma   90.00
#
_symmetry.space_group_name_H-M   'P 1'
#
loop_
_entity.id
_entity.type
_entity.pdbx_description
1 polymer ?
#
loop_
_entity_poly.entity_id
_entity_poly.type
_entity_poly.pdbx_seq_one_letter_code
_entity_poly.pdbx_strand_id
1 'polypeptide(L)'
;MSQEIGPTDAAGPRVCPIADALDIVGERWTLLVLRELAFGVSRFKEIQVNTGAPRETLSLRLRKLEEYRLIERRRYCEHPPRDEYVLTQAGQDLQPVLRSLREWGERHAAPAARA
;
A
#
# COMPACT_ATOMS: atom_id res chain seq x y z
N MET A 1 7.89 8.01 -23.18
CA MET A 1 9.22 8.49 -22.91
C MET A 1 9.58 8.30 -21.47
N SER A 2 10.71 7.74 -21.21
CA SER A 2 11.11 7.53 -19.83
C SER A 2 11.72 8.78 -19.26
N GLN A 3 11.45 9.01 -18.01
CA GLN A 3 12.10 10.09 -17.27
C GLN A 3 13.35 9.56 -16.61
N GLU A 4 14.39 10.32 -16.70
CA GLU A 4 15.60 9.96 -16.03
C GLU A 4 15.49 10.30 -14.56
N ILE A 5 15.99 9.40 -13.73
CA ILE A 5 16.08 9.62 -12.29
C ILE A 5 17.51 10.05 -12.03
N GLY A 6 17.70 11.37 -12.00
CA GLY A 6 19.04 11.92 -11.83
C GLY A 6 19.37 12.27 -10.40
N PRO A 7 20.65 12.39 -10.08
CA PRO A 7 21.05 12.78 -8.74
C PRO A 7 20.81 14.26 -8.49
N THR A 8 20.59 14.60 -7.24
CA THR A 8 20.60 15.98 -6.80
C THR A 8 22.03 16.34 -6.38
N ASP A 9 22.28 17.62 -6.16
CA ASP A 9 23.62 18.08 -5.81
C ASP A 9 23.88 18.09 -4.32
N ALA A 10 22.95 17.61 -3.51
CA ALA A 10 23.08 17.67 -2.07
C ALA A 10 24.08 16.65 -1.56
N ALA A 11 24.83 17.01 -0.54
CA ALA A 11 25.66 16.09 0.21
C ALA A 11 24.81 15.44 1.29
N GLY A 12 25.06 14.13 1.58
CA GLY A 12 24.27 13.39 2.57
C GLY A 12 23.02 12.80 1.97
N PRO A 13 22.05 12.40 2.79
CA PRO A 13 20.81 11.80 2.30
C PRO A 13 20.07 12.76 1.36
N ARG A 14 19.69 12.24 0.21
CA ARG A 14 19.02 13.09 -0.78
C ARG A 14 17.55 13.26 -0.44
N VAL A 15 17.05 14.46 -0.67
CA VAL A 15 15.61 14.74 -0.61
C VAL A 15 15.03 14.47 -1.98
N CYS A 16 14.10 13.53 -2.07
CA CYS A 16 13.48 13.25 -3.35
C CYS A 16 12.09 12.65 -3.15
N PRO A 17 11.23 12.76 -4.19
CA PRO A 17 9.87 12.23 -4.07
C PRO A 17 9.82 10.72 -3.82
N ILE A 18 10.79 9.95 -4.29
CA ILE A 18 10.81 8.52 -4.03
C ILE A 18 11.00 8.27 -2.55
N ALA A 19 11.94 8.96 -1.92
CA ALA A 19 12.15 8.81 -0.48
C ALA A 19 10.92 9.22 0.30
N ASP A 20 10.27 10.32 -0.11
CA ASP A 20 9.06 10.79 0.54
C ASP A 20 7.94 9.75 0.43
N ALA A 21 7.78 9.16 -0.75
CA ALA A 21 6.77 8.12 -0.95
C ALA A 21 7.05 6.90 -0.07
N LEU A 22 8.32 6.50 0.02
CA LEU A 22 8.68 5.33 0.81
C LEU A 22 8.47 5.56 2.30
N ASP A 23 8.52 6.80 2.77
CA ASP A 23 8.19 7.10 4.16
C ASP A 23 6.73 6.74 4.47
N ILE A 24 5.87 6.81 3.48
CA ILE A 24 4.45 6.50 3.65
C ILE A 24 4.15 5.03 3.35
N VAL A 25 4.69 4.50 2.26
CA VAL A 25 4.29 3.18 1.76
C VAL A 25 5.43 2.17 1.70
N GLY A 26 6.60 2.49 2.27
CA GLY A 26 7.78 1.66 2.10
C GLY A 26 7.82 0.40 2.93
N GLU A 27 6.92 0.22 3.87
CA GLU A 27 6.91 -0.96 4.69
C GLU A 27 6.26 -2.14 3.98
N ARG A 28 6.70 -3.33 4.33
CA ARG A 28 6.31 -4.56 3.65
C ARG A 28 4.80 -4.71 3.48
N TRP A 29 4.03 -4.47 4.53
CA TRP A 29 2.60 -4.78 4.52
C TRP A 29 1.75 -3.69 3.88
N THR A 30 2.27 -2.47 3.79
CA THR A 30 1.48 -1.32 3.37
C THR A 30 0.98 -1.46 1.94
N LEU A 31 1.87 -1.76 1.00
CA LEU A 31 1.46 -1.93 -0.40
C LEU A 31 0.58 -3.15 -0.58
N LEU A 32 0.77 -4.20 0.22
CA LEU A 32 -0.09 -5.37 0.16
C LEU A 32 -1.51 -5.04 0.61
N VAL A 33 -1.65 -4.20 1.64
CA VAL A 33 -2.96 -3.72 2.08
C VAL A 33 -3.62 -2.91 0.97
N LEU A 34 -2.88 -2.00 0.36
CA LEU A 34 -3.42 -1.19 -0.73
C LEU A 34 -3.85 -2.05 -1.92
N ARG A 35 -3.11 -3.13 -2.19
CA ARG A 35 -3.49 -4.09 -3.21
C ARG A 35 -4.89 -4.66 -2.94
N GLU A 36 -5.15 -5.04 -1.68
CA GLU A 36 -6.44 -5.60 -1.33
C GLU A 36 -7.57 -4.60 -1.52
N LEU A 37 -7.33 -3.37 -1.10
CA LEU A 37 -8.34 -2.32 -1.27
C LEU A 37 -8.59 -2.02 -2.75
N ALA A 38 -7.53 -2.09 -3.57
CA ALA A 38 -7.67 -1.91 -5.01
C ALA A 38 -8.50 -3.03 -5.65
N PHE A 39 -8.48 -4.23 -5.07
CA PHE A 39 -9.32 -5.34 -5.53
C PHE A 39 -10.76 -5.24 -5.03
N GLY A 40 -11.05 -4.26 -4.17
CA GLY A 40 -12.38 -4.13 -3.59
C GLY A 40 -12.58 -4.86 -2.29
N VAL A 41 -11.54 -5.48 -1.75
CA VAL A 41 -11.58 -6.08 -0.43
C VAL A 41 -11.49 -4.96 0.60
N SER A 42 -12.49 -4.86 1.49
CA SER A 42 -12.64 -3.67 2.30
C SER A 42 -12.67 -3.93 3.81
N ARG A 43 -12.80 -5.18 4.23
CA ARG A 43 -13.00 -5.49 5.65
C ARG A 43 -11.73 -6.05 6.27
N PHE A 44 -11.49 -5.66 7.51
CA PHE A 44 -10.26 -5.97 8.23
C PHE A 44 -9.90 -7.45 8.16
N LYS A 45 -10.87 -8.32 8.45
CA LYS A 45 -10.58 -9.74 8.52
C LYS A 45 -10.15 -10.32 7.18
N GLU A 46 -10.80 -9.90 6.12
CA GLU A 46 -10.45 -10.35 4.77
C GLU A 46 -9.08 -9.82 4.35
N ILE A 47 -8.81 -8.56 4.67
CA ILE A 47 -7.50 -7.97 4.39
C ILE A 47 -6.41 -8.75 5.14
N GLN A 48 -6.68 -9.09 6.40
CA GLN A 48 -5.73 -9.84 7.20
C GLN A 48 -5.44 -11.21 6.60
N VAL A 49 -6.47 -11.93 6.23
CA VAL A 49 -6.31 -13.26 5.64
C VAL A 49 -5.53 -13.18 4.34
N ASN A 50 -5.89 -12.24 3.48
CA ASN A 50 -5.31 -12.15 2.15
C ASN A 50 -3.87 -11.64 2.14
N THR A 51 -3.50 -10.82 3.11
CA THR A 51 -2.12 -10.33 3.20
C THR A 51 -1.24 -11.22 4.05
N GLY A 52 -1.81 -11.92 5.01
CA GLY A 52 -1.03 -12.67 5.99
C GLY A 52 -0.44 -11.80 7.08
N ALA A 53 -0.82 -10.53 7.15
CA ALA A 53 -0.23 -9.61 8.13
C ALA A 53 -0.68 -9.97 9.55
N PRO A 54 0.22 -9.84 10.53
CA PRO A 54 -0.21 -9.96 11.92
C PRO A 54 -1.24 -8.90 12.26
N ARG A 55 -2.18 -9.25 13.13
CA ARG A 55 -3.31 -8.39 13.44
C ARG A 55 -2.89 -6.99 13.88
N GLU A 56 -1.94 -6.91 14.81
CA GLU A 56 -1.50 -5.63 15.32
C GLU A 56 -0.79 -4.80 14.27
N THR A 57 0.02 -5.46 13.45
CA THR A 57 0.70 -4.79 12.36
C THR A 57 -0.30 -4.22 11.37
N LEU A 58 -1.30 -5.01 11.00
CA LEU A 58 -2.33 -4.55 10.08
C LEU A 58 -3.07 -3.33 10.64
N SER A 59 -3.43 -3.37 11.93
CA SER A 59 -4.09 -2.23 12.56
C SER A 59 -3.24 -0.97 12.45
N LEU A 60 -1.93 -1.09 12.70
CA LEU A 60 -1.03 0.05 12.62
C LEU A 60 -0.88 0.57 11.19
N ARG A 61 -0.80 -0.34 10.22
CA ARG A 61 -0.68 0.07 8.82
C ARG A 61 -1.94 0.78 8.35
N LEU A 62 -3.10 0.26 8.69
CA LEU A 62 -4.36 0.90 8.33
C LEU A 62 -4.48 2.29 8.95
N ARG A 63 -4.09 2.41 10.22
CA ARG A 63 -4.13 3.71 10.88
C ARG A 63 -3.21 4.71 10.20
N LYS A 64 -2.01 4.29 9.85
CA LYS A 64 -1.07 5.17 9.17
C LYS A 64 -1.61 5.61 7.80
N LEU A 65 -2.16 4.66 7.04
CA LEU A 65 -2.74 4.98 5.74
C LEU A 65 -3.91 5.94 5.87
N GLU A 66 -4.69 5.80 6.93
CA GLU A 66 -5.79 6.72 7.22
C GLU A 66 -5.27 8.12 7.55
N GLU A 67 -4.22 8.19 8.36
CA GLU A 67 -3.59 9.46 8.75
C GLU A 67 -3.05 10.22 7.54
N TYR A 68 -2.46 9.50 6.60
CA TYR A 68 -1.93 10.11 5.38
C TYR A 68 -2.99 10.25 4.30
N ARG A 69 -4.24 9.88 4.60
CA ARG A 69 -5.39 10.06 3.72
C ARG A 69 -5.30 9.28 2.41
N LEU A 70 -4.67 8.12 2.46
CA LEU A 70 -4.71 7.20 1.34
C LEU A 70 -5.95 6.33 1.38
N ILE A 71 -6.52 6.15 2.56
CA ILE A 71 -7.73 5.37 2.74
C ILE A 71 -8.67 6.11 3.68
N GLU A 72 -9.95 5.75 3.60
CA GLU A 72 -10.99 6.22 4.51
C GLU A 72 -11.65 5.03 5.15
N ARG A 73 -12.05 5.19 6.39
CA ARG A 73 -12.82 4.20 7.10
C ARG A 73 -14.28 4.62 7.05
N ARG A 74 -15.15 3.69 6.65
CA ARG A 74 -16.59 3.93 6.55
C ARG A 74 -17.35 2.94 7.40
N ARG A 75 -18.35 3.43 8.11
CA ARG A 75 -19.26 2.58 8.85
C ARG A 75 -20.26 1.96 7.90
N TYR A 76 -20.33 0.61 7.84
CA TYR A 76 -21.31 -0.06 6.99
C TYR A 76 -22.41 -0.75 7.80
N CYS A 77 -22.26 -0.83 9.12
CA CYS A 77 -23.25 -1.40 10.02
C CYS A 77 -23.18 -0.69 11.35
N GLU A 78 -24.36 -0.29 11.88
CA GLU A 78 -24.41 0.48 13.13
C GLU A 78 -24.54 -0.42 14.35
N HIS A 79 -25.17 -1.57 14.20
CA HIS A 79 -25.51 -2.43 15.32
C HIS A 79 -25.22 -3.88 14.97
N PRO A 80 -24.07 -4.45 15.35
CA PRO A 80 -22.93 -3.78 16.02
C PRO A 80 -22.16 -2.88 15.08
N PRO A 81 -21.41 -1.90 15.62
CA PRO A 81 -20.63 -1.00 14.76
C PRO A 81 -19.58 -1.79 13.99
N ARG A 82 -19.59 -1.65 12.67
CA ARG A 82 -18.63 -2.31 11.78
C ARG A 82 -18.18 -1.35 10.72
N ASP A 83 -16.88 -1.39 10.43
CA ASP A 83 -16.26 -0.48 9.50
C ASP A 83 -15.64 -1.22 8.34
N GLU A 84 -15.52 -0.52 7.23
CA GLU A 84 -14.78 -0.99 6.06
C GLU A 84 -13.85 0.13 5.61
N TYR A 85 -12.88 -0.24 4.78
CA TYR A 85 -11.86 0.68 4.31
C TYR A 85 -11.95 0.82 2.80
N VAL A 86 -11.81 2.04 2.31
CA VAL A 86 -11.83 2.31 0.88
C VAL A 86 -10.69 3.25 0.52
N LEU A 87 -10.22 3.18 -0.72
CA LEU A 87 -9.16 4.05 -1.21
C LEU A 87 -9.69 5.45 -1.46
N THR A 88 -8.92 6.46 -1.06
CA THR A 88 -9.12 7.83 -1.54
C THR A 88 -8.52 7.96 -2.93
N GLN A 89 -8.63 9.14 -3.52
CA GLN A 89 -7.99 9.39 -4.81
C GLN A 89 -6.46 9.18 -4.70
N ALA A 90 -5.85 9.66 -3.62
CA ALA A 90 -4.42 9.47 -3.41
C ALA A 90 -4.06 7.99 -3.34
N GLY A 91 -4.90 7.18 -2.68
CA GLY A 91 -4.69 5.74 -2.65
C GLY A 91 -4.84 5.10 -4.02
N GLN A 92 -5.83 5.54 -4.79
CA GLN A 92 -6.04 5.03 -6.13
C GLN A 92 -4.88 5.38 -7.06
N ASP A 93 -4.24 6.52 -6.83
CA ASP A 93 -3.10 6.94 -7.63
C ASP A 93 -1.89 6.02 -7.47
N LEU A 94 -1.90 5.14 -6.48
CA LEU A 94 -0.84 4.13 -6.33
C LEU A 94 -1.09 2.87 -7.14
N GLN A 95 -2.23 2.75 -7.80
CA GLN A 95 -2.50 1.56 -8.60
C GLN A 95 -1.48 1.34 -9.71
N PRO A 96 -1.01 2.38 -10.44
CA PRO A 96 0.07 2.17 -11.40
C PRO A 96 1.36 1.65 -10.78
N VAL A 97 1.66 2.08 -9.55
CA VAL A 97 2.84 1.59 -8.83
C VAL A 97 2.69 0.10 -8.52
N LEU A 98 1.52 -0.29 -8.03
CA LEU A 98 1.25 -1.69 -7.73
C LEU A 98 1.34 -2.55 -8.99
N ARG A 99 0.83 -2.04 -10.10
CA ARG A 99 0.88 -2.73 -11.39
C ARG A 99 2.32 -2.95 -11.83
N SER A 100 3.14 -1.91 -11.72
CA SER A 100 4.55 -2.00 -12.09
C SER A 100 5.31 -2.96 -11.20
N LEU A 101 5.02 -2.96 -9.90
CA LEU A 101 5.65 -3.90 -8.99
C LEU A 101 5.26 -5.33 -9.32
N ARG A 102 4.00 -5.56 -9.66
CA ARG A 102 3.56 -6.90 -10.04
C ARG A 102 4.29 -7.38 -11.28
N GLU A 103 4.40 -6.52 -12.28
CA GLU A 103 5.09 -6.89 -13.52
C GLU A 103 6.57 -7.18 -13.28
N TRP A 104 7.20 -6.36 -12.46
CA TRP A 104 8.59 -6.56 -12.11
C TRP A 104 8.75 -7.89 -11.35
N GLY A 105 7.85 -8.15 -10.42
CA GLY A 105 7.87 -9.36 -9.64
C GLY A 105 7.67 -10.61 -10.48
N GLU A 106 6.75 -10.54 -11.45
CA GLU A 106 6.51 -11.67 -12.35
C GLU A 106 7.75 -12.02 -13.16
N ARG A 107 8.53 -11.01 -13.55
CA ARG A 107 9.73 -11.22 -14.36
C ARG A 107 10.95 -11.63 -13.57
N HIS A 108 11.09 -11.12 -12.34
CA HIS A 108 12.38 -11.18 -11.64
C HIS A 108 12.32 -11.80 -10.25
N ALA A 109 11.14 -11.93 -9.64
CA ALA A 109 11.04 -12.34 -8.25
C ALA A 109 10.55 -13.78 -8.13
N ALA A 110 11.45 -14.68 -8.00
CA ALA A 110 11.31 -16.04 -7.49
C ALA A 110 10.10 -16.84 -7.95
N PRO A 111 9.82 -16.96 -9.24
CA PRO A 111 8.74 -17.85 -9.66
C PRO A 111 8.97 -19.28 -9.24
N ALA A 112 10.23 -19.73 -9.19
CA ALA A 112 10.54 -21.11 -8.81
C ALA A 112 10.14 -21.41 -7.37
N ALA A 113 10.16 -20.43 -6.50
CA ALA A 113 9.80 -20.64 -5.10
C ALA A 113 8.29 -20.81 -4.93
N ARG A 114 7.52 -20.51 -5.96
CA ARG A 114 6.07 -20.61 -5.91
C ARG A 114 5.53 -21.85 -6.58
N ALA A 115 6.40 -22.59 -7.17
CA ALA A 115 5.99 -23.75 -7.95
C ALA A 115 5.19 -24.75 -7.13
#